data_24327d2294b327ed382a12f9a9ff9c7c
#
_entry.id   24327d2294b327ed382a12f9a9ff9c7c
#
_cell.length_a   1.000
_cell.length_b   1.000
_cell.length_c   1.000
_cell.angle_alpha   90.00
_cell.angle_beta   90.00
_cell.angle_gamma   90.00
#
_symmetry.space_group_name_H-M   'P 1'
#
loop_
_entity.id
_entity.type
_entity.pdbx_description
1 polymer ?
#
loop_
_entity_poly.entity_id
_entity_poly.type
_entity_poly.pdbx_seq_one_letter_code
_entity_poly.pdbx_strand_id
1 'polypeptide(L)'
;MTMNQFTKKILHVNSSVEKIEILEKEKEIHIHLKERRNSIHKCPHCGKNCSCYDTISICRKRRHLDFGEYKVLIFAKVRRINCPEHGICAEQVSWAYHNSRFTKMMEHNIAYYGTHLSKFEAARICRISWNTVGPIISRVKNIIEPNFNDRKNNLKVIGIDETSYKKGHKYITTIIDQITKQVVHIYEGKTADGLVNFFKSLTTEQRNSIKIVTGDGAKWIANTVKKYLPNAEFCIDAFHVVERVVEAMDELRKDVWKDLKHFRDSKPEKGSHQKSKETKEKLERYDRIKKLGKYSLGKNPSNLTEKQLSFIETDLKFHPKLLRAYEMKELLRNILHLKDPGQAEIMLKNRCFRASHMRSESFKTLYKKIKSRFIQIINTIRYGVSNALIESFNNKIKLLVRKAYGFRNLDNLKDLIYLTCSPSFEKVILPYEFGKVFTHTN
;
A
#
# COMPACT_ATOMS: atom_id res chain seq x y z
N MET A 1 2.41 29.52 -36.32
CA MET A 1 3.39 28.74 -35.52
C MET A 1 4.32 28.03 -36.49
N THR A 2 5.64 28.23 -36.38
CA THR A 2 6.60 27.52 -37.22
C THR A 2 6.72 26.05 -36.83
N MET A 3 7.20 25.20 -37.75
CA MET A 3 7.44 23.76 -37.49
C MET A 3 8.33 23.54 -36.29
N ASN A 4 9.37 24.34 -36.10
CA ASN A 4 10.26 24.25 -34.94
C ASN A 4 9.56 24.66 -33.62
N GLN A 5 8.67 25.66 -33.69
CA GLN A 5 7.86 26.03 -32.51
C GLN A 5 6.87 24.93 -32.12
N PHE A 6 6.26 24.26 -33.11
CA PHE A 6 5.40 23.11 -32.88
C PHE A 6 6.17 22.00 -32.18
N THR A 7 7.31 21.58 -32.71
CA THR A 7 8.13 20.50 -32.15
C THR A 7 8.59 20.82 -30.72
N LYS A 8 9.05 22.04 -30.48
CA LYS A 8 9.53 22.48 -29.16
C LYS A 8 8.40 22.62 -28.16
N LYS A 9 7.27 23.27 -28.53
CA LYS A 9 6.18 23.60 -27.60
C LYS A 9 5.18 22.48 -27.42
N ILE A 10 4.88 21.74 -28.47
CA ILE A 10 3.84 20.68 -28.42
C ILE A 10 4.43 19.31 -28.18
N LEU A 11 5.52 18.96 -28.87
CA LEU A 11 6.14 17.65 -28.72
C LEU A 11 7.23 17.62 -27.63
N HIS A 12 7.56 18.76 -27.04
CA HIS A 12 8.65 18.91 -26.05
C HIS A 12 10.00 18.33 -26.54
N VAL A 13 10.23 18.38 -27.84
CA VAL A 13 11.48 17.98 -28.50
C VAL A 13 12.27 19.20 -28.85
N ASN A 14 13.28 19.53 -28.06
CA ASN A 14 14.13 20.70 -28.27
C ASN A 14 15.16 20.46 -29.37
N SER A 15 14.68 20.28 -30.58
CA SER A 15 15.51 20.11 -31.80
C SER A 15 14.76 20.66 -32.99
N SER A 16 15.51 21.17 -34.00
CA SER A 16 14.93 21.64 -35.23
C SER A 16 14.47 20.47 -36.11
N VAL A 17 13.37 20.67 -36.81
CA VAL A 17 12.82 19.67 -37.74
C VAL A 17 13.48 19.84 -39.09
N GLU A 18 13.85 18.75 -39.72
CA GLU A 18 14.32 18.69 -41.10
C GLU A 18 13.13 18.47 -42.05
N LYS A 19 12.33 17.41 -41.77
CA LYS A 19 11.12 17.08 -42.53
C LYS A 19 10.10 16.36 -41.70
N ILE A 20 8.84 16.40 -42.14
CA ILE A 20 7.74 15.57 -41.61
C ILE A 20 7.13 14.82 -42.79
N GLU A 21 6.90 13.53 -42.57
CA GLU A 21 6.23 12.62 -43.52
C GLU A 21 5.00 12.04 -42.88
N ILE A 22 3.86 12.11 -43.54
CA ILE A 22 2.62 11.50 -43.09
C ILE A 22 2.35 10.27 -43.98
N LEU A 23 2.39 9.09 -43.34
CA LEU A 23 2.14 7.83 -44.02
C LEU A 23 0.70 7.38 -43.69
N GLU A 24 -0.21 7.75 -44.61
CA GLU A 24 -1.65 7.56 -44.39
C GLU A 24 -2.06 6.09 -44.28
N LYS A 25 -1.44 5.19 -45.06
CA LYS A 25 -1.72 3.75 -45.06
C LYS A 25 -1.30 3.10 -43.76
N GLU A 26 -0.13 3.45 -43.27
CA GLU A 26 0.45 2.91 -42.03
C GLU A 26 -0.08 3.61 -40.78
N LYS A 27 -0.77 4.73 -40.94
CA LYS A 27 -1.18 5.62 -39.85
C LYS A 27 -0.01 6.04 -38.98
N GLU A 28 1.07 6.50 -39.64
CA GLU A 28 2.29 6.95 -38.97
C GLU A 28 2.68 8.37 -39.41
N ILE A 29 3.21 9.14 -38.46
CA ILE A 29 3.84 10.45 -38.70
C ILE A 29 5.32 10.30 -38.37
N HIS A 30 6.18 10.49 -39.35
CA HIS A 30 7.61 10.45 -39.22
C HIS A 30 8.17 11.87 -39.13
N ILE A 31 8.83 12.20 -38.02
CA ILE A 31 9.45 13.53 -37.79
C ILE A 31 10.95 13.35 -37.77
N HIS A 32 11.63 13.86 -38.78
CA HIS A 32 13.07 13.84 -38.89
C HIS A 32 13.67 15.12 -38.33
N LEU A 33 14.54 14.96 -37.33
CA LEU A 33 15.21 16.06 -36.66
C LEU A 33 16.54 16.37 -37.37
N LYS A 34 16.83 17.68 -37.48
CA LYS A 34 18.11 18.16 -38.03
C LYS A 34 19.26 17.67 -37.12
N GLU A 35 20.36 17.31 -37.77
CA GLU A 35 21.60 16.96 -37.07
C GLU A 35 22.17 18.20 -36.37
N ARG A 36 22.58 18.02 -35.11
CA ARG A 36 23.25 19.06 -34.34
C ARG A 36 24.76 19.08 -34.68
N ARG A 37 25.21 20.01 -35.48
CA ARG A 37 26.61 20.07 -35.94
C ARG A 37 27.56 20.64 -34.88
N ASN A 38 27.17 21.68 -34.14
CA ASN A 38 28.02 22.38 -33.17
C ASN A 38 27.43 22.35 -31.77
N SER A 39 27.03 21.16 -31.31
CA SER A 39 26.44 20.96 -29.96
C SER A 39 27.44 20.39 -28.97
N ILE A 40 27.31 20.83 -27.74
CA ILE A 40 27.97 20.16 -26.62
C ILE A 40 27.31 18.81 -26.42
N HIS A 41 28.08 17.72 -26.53
CA HIS A 41 27.64 16.36 -26.32
C HIS A 41 27.80 15.96 -24.85
N LYS A 42 26.79 15.43 -24.23
CA LYS A 42 26.82 15.04 -22.82
C LYS A 42 26.78 13.52 -22.64
N CYS A 43 27.56 13.05 -21.71
CA CYS A 43 27.51 11.66 -21.27
C CYS A 43 26.15 11.37 -20.59
N PRO A 44 25.43 10.29 -20.96
CA PRO A 44 24.16 9.94 -20.34
C PRO A 44 24.27 9.43 -18.89
N HIS A 45 25.49 9.07 -18.46
CA HIS A 45 25.74 8.50 -17.11
C HIS A 45 26.18 9.55 -16.11
N CYS A 46 27.16 10.42 -16.46
CA CYS A 46 27.70 11.42 -15.55
C CYS A 46 27.31 12.87 -15.91
N GLY A 47 26.68 13.09 -17.08
CA GLY A 47 26.27 14.44 -17.53
C GLY A 47 27.44 15.33 -17.99
N LYS A 48 28.70 14.86 -17.92
CA LYS A 48 29.88 15.62 -18.35
C LYS A 48 29.88 15.85 -19.84
N ASN A 49 30.45 16.98 -20.24
CA ASN A 49 30.69 17.28 -21.66
C ASN A 49 31.80 16.39 -22.19
N CYS A 50 31.58 15.82 -23.34
CA CYS A 50 32.50 14.87 -23.98
C CYS A 50 32.72 15.23 -25.46
N SER A 51 33.87 14.86 -25.98
CA SER A 51 34.18 14.94 -27.41
C SER A 51 33.42 13.86 -28.18
N CYS A 52 33.14 14.12 -29.47
CA CYS A 52 32.68 13.06 -30.37
C CYS A 52 33.76 12.01 -30.54
N TYR A 53 33.36 10.75 -30.49
CA TYR A 53 34.26 9.62 -30.75
C TYR A 53 34.51 9.46 -32.24
N ASP A 54 33.45 9.60 -33.05
CA ASP A 54 33.50 9.51 -34.50
C ASP A 54 32.58 10.54 -35.17
N THR A 55 32.76 10.69 -36.46
CA THR A 55 31.93 11.62 -37.30
C THR A 55 30.64 10.97 -37.80
N ILE A 56 30.49 9.66 -37.59
CA ILE A 56 29.34 8.89 -38.06
C ILE A 56 28.20 9.01 -37.05
N SER A 57 27.07 9.56 -37.48
CA SER A 57 25.86 9.64 -36.72
C SER A 57 24.92 8.50 -37.08
N ILE A 58 24.41 7.78 -36.06
CA ILE A 58 23.45 6.70 -36.25
C ILE A 58 22.04 7.28 -36.14
N CYS A 59 21.24 7.10 -37.18
CA CYS A 59 19.81 7.48 -37.13
C CYS A 59 19.05 6.52 -36.21
N ARG A 60 18.47 7.05 -35.14
CA ARG A 60 17.66 6.29 -34.17
C ARG A 60 16.22 6.71 -34.21
N LYS A 61 15.34 5.74 -34.30
CA LYS A 61 13.87 5.89 -34.23
C LYS A 61 13.40 5.79 -32.78
N ARG A 62 12.54 6.75 -32.34
CA ARG A 62 11.88 6.70 -31.04
C ARG A 62 10.38 6.99 -31.16
N ARG A 63 9.58 6.17 -30.50
CA ARG A 63 8.13 6.33 -30.44
C ARG A 63 7.78 7.47 -29.50
N HIS A 64 6.90 8.37 -29.98
CA HIS A 64 6.32 9.47 -29.22
C HIS A 64 4.84 9.19 -28.93
N LEU A 65 4.16 10.10 -28.22
CA LEU A 65 2.70 10.07 -28.05
C LEU A 65 2.01 10.10 -29.40
N ASP A 66 0.84 9.49 -29.47
CA ASP A 66 0.04 9.50 -30.69
C ASP A 66 -0.54 10.88 -30.97
N PHE A 67 -0.72 11.17 -32.22
CA PHE A 67 -1.47 12.33 -32.69
C PHE A 67 -2.75 11.84 -33.37
N GLY A 68 -3.86 11.88 -32.65
CA GLY A 68 -5.09 11.26 -33.11
C GLY A 68 -4.90 9.74 -33.32
N GLU A 69 -5.23 9.26 -34.51
CA GLU A 69 -5.04 7.87 -34.89
C GLU A 69 -3.62 7.53 -35.34
N TYR A 70 -2.77 8.54 -35.57
CA TYR A 70 -1.42 8.33 -36.11
C TYR A 70 -0.41 8.08 -34.99
N LYS A 71 0.44 7.08 -35.20
CA LYS A 71 1.64 6.85 -34.38
C LYS A 71 2.70 7.87 -34.75
N VAL A 72 3.27 8.58 -33.79
CA VAL A 72 4.35 9.53 -34.03
C VAL A 72 5.71 8.88 -33.78
N LEU A 73 6.58 8.91 -34.77
CA LEU A 73 7.94 8.40 -34.71
C LEU A 73 8.93 9.55 -34.95
N ILE A 74 9.87 9.71 -34.01
CA ILE A 74 10.91 10.73 -34.09
C ILE A 74 12.23 10.05 -34.52
N PHE A 75 12.77 10.55 -35.64
CA PHE A 75 14.04 10.10 -36.17
C PHE A 75 15.10 11.17 -35.87
N ALA A 76 16.16 10.77 -35.18
CA ALA A 76 17.26 11.63 -34.79
C ALA A 76 18.61 10.99 -35.04
N LYS A 77 19.54 11.69 -35.62
CA LYS A 77 20.93 11.28 -35.68
C LYS A 77 21.57 11.49 -34.30
N VAL A 78 22.12 10.43 -33.72
CA VAL A 78 22.74 10.42 -32.40
C VAL A 78 24.20 10.02 -32.55
N ARG A 79 25.10 10.83 -31.98
CA ARG A 79 26.55 10.61 -32.09
C ARG A 79 27.06 9.70 -30.99
N ARG A 80 28.17 9.03 -31.25
CA ARG A 80 28.96 8.39 -30.20
C ARG A 80 29.94 9.40 -29.61
N ILE A 81 30.11 9.36 -28.31
CA ILE A 81 30.99 10.21 -27.53
C ILE A 81 32.01 9.37 -26.79
N ASN A 82 33.15 9.96 -26.49
CA ASN A 82 34.17 9.34 -25.63
C ASN A 82 34.14 10.03 -24.27
N CYS A 83 33.62 9.33 -23.27
CA CYS A 83 33.59 9.80 -21.89
C CYS A 83 34.79 9.26 -21.12
N PRO A 84 35.58 10.11 -20.43
CA PRO A 84 36.73 9.64 -19.64
C PRO A 84 36.39 8.60 -18.58
N GLU A 85 35.14 8.64 -18.04
CA GLU A 85 34.71 7.75 -16.96
C GLU A 85 33.92 6.52 -17.47
N HIS A 86 33.18 6.65 -18.58
CA HIS A 86 32.25 5.64 -19.04
C HIS A 86 32.58 5.08 -20.44
N GLY A 87 33.71 5.53 -21.02
CA GLY A 87 34.12 5.10 -22.35
C GLY A 87 33.21 5.55 -23.48
N ILE A 88 33.18 4.77 -24.56
CA ILE A 88 32.41 5.10 -25.76
C ILE A 88 30.94 4.77 -25.55
N CYS A 89 30.09 5.78 -25.62
CA CYS A 89 28.63 5.63 -25.50
C CYS A 89 27.88 6.59 -26.43
N ALA A 90 26.56 6.37 -26.58
CA ALA A 90 25.72 7.31 -27.31
C ALA A 90 25.45 8.57 -26.48
N GLU A 91 25.50 9.76 -27.11
CA GLU A 91 25.22 11.03 -26.44
C GLU A 91 23.83 11.07 -25.79
N GLN A 92 23.71 11.87 -24.74
CA GLN A 92 22.43 12.14 -24.09
C GLN A 92 21.58 13.08 -24.96
N VAL A 93 20.34 12.68 -25.24
CA VAL A 93 19.32 13.57 -25.82
C VAL A 93 18.34 14.03 -24.73
N SER A 94 17.93 15.31 -24.76
CA SER A 94 17.10 15.89 -23.68
C SER A 94 15.69 15.28 -23.56
N TRP A 95 15.13 14.85 -24.69
CA TRP A 95 13.74 14.42 -24.83
C TRP A 95 13.53 12.90 -24.79
N ALA A 96 14.60 12.10 -24.64
CA ALA A 96 14.51 10.65 -24.45
C ALA A 96 15.50 10.17 -23.38
N TYR A 97 15.20 9.05 -22.73
CA TYR A 97 16.11 8.41 -21.81
C TYR A 97 17.16 7.59 -22.58
N HIS A 98 18.31 7.41 -21.94
CA HIS A 98 19.38 6.60 -22.52
C HIS A 98 18.89 5.19 -22.82
N ASN A 99 19.26 4.66 -23.98
CA ASN A 99 18.85 3.32 -24.47
C ASN A 99 17.32 3.10 -24.57
N SER A 100 16.50 4.14 -24.50
CA SER A 100 15.07 4.01 -24.71
C SER A 100 14.70 4.07 -26.20
N ARG A 101 13.68 3.31 -26.58
CA ARG A 101 13.00 3.39 -27.89
C ARG A 101 11.82 4.36 -27.87
N PHE A 102 11.60 5.03 -26.73
CA PHE A 102 10.50 5.95 -26.50
C PHE A 102 11.00 7.33 -26.08
N THR A 103 10.19 8.36 -26.31
CA THR A 103 10.42 9.66 -25.71
C THR A 103 10.07 9.64 -24.22
N LYS A 104 10.61 10.61 -23.45
CA LYS A 104 10.27 10.76 -22.03
C LYS A 104 8.77 10.89 -21.81
N MET A 105 8.09 11.72 -22.62
CA MET A 105 6.64 11.87 -22.54
C MET A 105 5.90 10.55 -22.71
N MET A 106 6.29 9.75 -23.70
CA MET A 106 5.68 8.45 -23.93
C MET A 106 5.92 7.48 -22.76
N GLU A 107 7.14 7.46 -22.19
CA GLU A 107 7.43 6.61 -21.05
C GLU A 107 6.66 7.01 -19.79
N HIS A 108 6.57 8.30 -19.48
CA HIS A 108 5.78 8.79 -18.37
C HIS A 108 4.29 8.47 -18.55
N ASN A 109 3.75 8.64 -19.76
CA ASN A 109 2.37 8.27 -20.07
C ASN A 109 2.11 6.77 -19.87
N ILE A 110 3.04 5.91 -20.34
CA ILE A 110 2.95 4.44 -20.12
C ILE A 110 3.03 4.11 -18.64
N ALA A 111 3.93 4.73 -17.88
CA ALA A 111 4.06 4.51 -16.44
C ALA A 111 2.77 4.93 -15.70
N TYR A 112 2.20 6.07 -16.05
CA TYR A 112 0.93 6.55 -15.51
C TYR A 112 -0.20 5.55 -15.76
N TYR A 113 -0.41 5.12 -17.01
CA TYR A 113 -1.43 4.11 -17.29
C TYR A 113 -1.14 2.78 -16.59
N GLY A 114 0.12 2.37 -16.49
CA GLY A 114 0.51 1.15 -15.79
C GLY A 114 0.18 1.15 -14.29
N THR A 115 0.11 2.33 -13.65
CA THR A 115 -0.33 2.45 -12.24
C THR A 115 -1.84 2.44 -12.08
N HIS A 116 -2.61 2.83 -13.11
CA HIS A 116 -4.07 2.94 -13.07
C HIS A 116 -4.80 1.75 -13.68
N LEU A 117 -4.19 1.08 -14.65
CA LEU A 117 -4.79 0.01 -15.43
C LEU A 117 -3.97 -1.28 -15.32
N SER A 118 -4.50 -2.39 -15.89
CA SER A 118 -3.68 -3.58 -16.11
C SER A 118 -2.58 -3.31 -17.13
N LYS A 119 -1.47 -4.06 -17.08
CA LYS A 119 -0.41 -3.96 -18.09
C LYS A 119 -0.92 -4.19 -19.51
N PHE A 120 -1.90 -5.08 -19.67
CA PHE A 120 -2.53 -5.37 -20.95
C PHE A 120 -3.27 -4.14 -21.48
N GLU A 121 -4.12 -3.52 -20.66
CA GLU A 121 -4.87 -2.33 -21.05
C GLU A 121 -3.94 -1.11 -21.31
N ALA A 122 -2.94 -0.91 -20.46
CA ALA A 122 -1.94 0.14 -20.67
C ALA A 122 -1.19 -0.05 -22.01
N ALA A 123 -0.81 -1.29 -22.31
CA ALA A 123 -0.15 -1.64 -23.58
C ALA A 123 -1.07 -1.42 -24.79
N ARG A 124 -2.36 -1.80 -24.66
CA ARG A 124 -3.39 -1.62 -25.69
C ARG A 124 -3.63 -0.15 -26.01
N ILE A 125 -3.84 0.67 -24.97
CA ILE A 125 -4.04 2.12 -25.13
C ILE A 125 -2.82 2.78 -25.75
N CYS A 126 -1.62 2.44 -25.27
CA CYS A 126 -0.37 3.00 -25.80
C CYS A 126 0.09 2.34 -27.12
N ARG A 127 -0.61 1.33 -27.61
CA ARG A 127 -0.29 0.57 -28.83
C ARG A 127 1.14 0.03 -28.85
N ILE A 128 1.55 -0.62 -27.73
CA ILE A 128 2.88 -1.23 -27.53
C ILE A 128 2.75 -2.68 -27.07
N SER A 129 3.86 -3.42 -27.10
CA SER A 129 3.88 -4.76 -26.51
C SER A 129 3.75 -4.69 -24.98
N TRP A 130 2.91 -5.56 -24.40
CA TRP A 130 2.70 -5.61 -22.95
C TRP A 130 3.99 -5.94 -22.15
N ASN A 131 4.94 -6.67 -22.76
CA ASN A 131 6.26 -6.94 -22.19
C ASN A 131 7.08 -5.66 -21.95
N THR A 132 6.79 -4.59 -22.70
CA THR A 132 7.51 -3.31 -22.63
C THR A 132 7.08 -2.45 -21.45
N VAL A 133 5.85 -2.62 -20.97
CA VAL A 133 5.28 -1.79 -19.89
C VAL A 133 6.06 -1.91 -18.58
N GLY A 134 6.41 -3.14 -18.15
CA GLY A 134 7.16 -3.36 -16.92
C GLY A 134 8.53 -2.69 -16.89
N PRO A 135 9.41 -2.93 -17.88
CA PRO A 135 10.71 -2.25 -17.98
C PRO A 135 10.61 -0.72 -18.01
N ILE A 136 9.56 -0.15 -18.62
CA ILE A 136 9.35 1.31 -18.62
C ILE A 136 8.98 1.80 -17.22
N ILE A 137 8.06 1.14 -16.52
CA ILE A 137 7.69 1.48 -15.14
C ILE A 137 8.92 1.46 -14.24
N SER A 138 9.75 0.41 -14.33
CA SER A 138 10.98 0.29 -13.55
C SER A 138 11.96 1.43 -13.85
N ARG A 139 12.14 1.79 -15.13
CA ARG A 139 13.00 2.90 -15.54
C ARG A 139 12.48 4.24 -15.01
N VAL A 140 11.20 4.54 -15.21
CA VAL A 140 10.59 5.80 -14.76
C VAL A 140 10.72 5.93 -13.24
N LYS A 141 10.43 4.86 -12.48
CA LYS A 141 10.63 4.82 -11.02
C LYS A 141 12.07 5.18 -10.64
N ASN A 142 13.06 4.54 -11.26
CA ASN A 142 14.47 4.77 -10.93
C ASN A 142 14.94 6.20 -11.30
N ILE A 143 14.34 6.81 -12.31
CA ILE A 143 14.66 8.19 -12.71
C ILE A 143 14.00 9.22 -11.79
N ILE A 144 12.77 8.97 -11.35
CA ILE A 144 12.06 9.83 -10.40
C ILE A 144 12.75 9.80 -9.04
N GLU A 145 13.29 8.64 -8.65
CA GLU A 145 14.00 8.43 -7.40
C GLU A 145 15.37 7.78 -7.63
N PRO A 146 16.35 8.54 -8.11
CA PRO A 146 17.68 7.99 -8.38
C PRO A 146 18.37 7.49 -7.10
N ASN A 147 18.10 8.11 -5.95
CA ASN A 147 18.66 7.76 -4.65
C ASN A 147 17.64 7.00 -3.79
N PHE A 148 17.10 5.90 -4.32
CA PHE A 148 16.10 5.10 -3.61
C PHE A 148 16.52 4.68 -2.18
N ASN A 149 17.82 4.48 -1.94
CA ASN A 149 18.35 4.15 -0.63
C ASN A 149 18.19 5.28 0.40
N ASP A 150 18.02 6.54 -0.03
CA ASP A 150 17.80 7.67 0.88
C ASP A 150 16.50 7.53 1.69
N ARG A 151 15.56 6.71 1.22
CA ARG A 151 14.37 6.33 2.00
C ARG A 151 14.69 5.66 3.34
N LYS A 152 15.90 5.13 3.51
CA LYS A 152 16.38 4.53 4.76
C LYS A 152 16.96 5.54 5.74
N ASN A 153 17.17 6.78 5.30
CA ASN A 153 17.75 7.83 6.13
C ASN A 153 16.68 8.47 7.04
N ASN A 154 17.05 8.75 8.29
CA ASN A 154 16.19 9.45 9.25
C ASN A 154 14.85 8.78 9.56
N LEU A 155 14.76 7.46 9.45
CA LEU A 155 13.59 6.69 9.84
C LEU A 155 13.35 6.81 11.34
N LYS A 156 12.25 7.42 11.77
CA LYS A 156 11.88 7.56 13.19
C LYS A 156 10.71 6.66 13.57
N VAL A 157 9.69 6.61 12.74
CA VAL A 157 8.47 5.83 12.96
C VAL A 157 8.22 4.96 11.73
N ILE A 158 8.34 3.65 11.88
CA ILE A 158 8.08 2.71 10.79
C ILE A 158 6.86 1.84 11.09
N GLY A 159 6.12 1.51 10.04
CA GLY A 159 5.02 0.55 10.08
C GLY A 159 5.39 -0.72 9.32
N ILE A 160 5.00 -1.88 9.85
CA ILE A 160 5.26 -3.21 9.24
C ILE A 160 3.95 -3.96 9.18
N ASP A 161 3.59 -4.44 7.98
CA ASP A 161 2.39 -5.25 7.79
C ASP A 161 2.52 -6.20 6.61
N GLU A 162 1.69 -7.25 6.58
CA GLU A 162 1.68 -8.26 5.53
C GLU A 162 0.42 -8.17 4.67
N THR A 163 0.60 -8.30 3.38
CA THR A 163 -0.51 -8.34 2.42
C THR A 163 -0.39 -9.53 1.49
N SER A 164 -1.50 -10.27 1.33
CA SER A 164 -1.57 -11.34 0.33
C SER A 164 -1.64 -10.74 -1.08
N TYR A 165 -0.75 -11.17 -1.97
CA TYR A 165 -0.71 -10.72 -3.36
C TYR A 165 -1.08 -11.81 -4.37
N LYS A 166 -1.19 -13.06 -3.92
CA LYS A 166 -1.55 -14.20 -4.78
C LYS A 166 -2.24 -15.30 -3.97
N LYS A 167 -3.11 -16.10 -4.60
CA LYS A 167 -3.69 -17.30 -3.99
C LYS A 167 -2.60 -18.30 -3.54
N GLY A 168 -2.91 -19.15 -2.57
CA GLY A 168 -1.97 -20.15 -2.02
C GLY A 168 -1.01 -19.57 -0.98
N HIS A 169 -1.49 -18.67 -0.12
CA HIS A 169 -0.73 -18.09 1.01
C HIS A 169 0.56 -17.37 0.60
N LYS A 170 0.55 -16.71 -0.57
CA LYS A 170 1.66 -15.87 -1.00
C LYS A 170 1.48 -14.45 -0.49
N TYR A 171 2.41 -14.01 0.34
CA TYR A 171 2.41 -12.71 1.02
C TYR A 171 3.61 -11.87 0.61
N ILE A 172 3.47 -10.58 0.72
CA ILE A 172 4.57 -9.61 0.80
C ILE A 172 4.47 -8.90 2.14
N THR A 173 5.60 -8.62 2.73
CA THR A 173 5.71 -7.73 3.90
C THR A 173 6.19 -6.37 3.43
N THR A 174 5.48 -5.34 3.84
CA THR A 174 5.73 -3.95 3.48
C THR A 174 6.21 -3.19 4.70
N ILE A 175 7.31 -2.46 4.56
CA ILE A 175 7.84 -1.54 5.58
C ILE A 175 7.66 -0.12 5.05
N ILE A 176 6.99 0.71 5.84
CA ILE A 176 6.72 2.11 5.50
C ILE A 176 7.34 3.06 6.49
N ASP A 177 7.73 4.24 6.04
CA ASP A 177 7.96 5.40 6.90
C ASP A 177 6.64 6.14 7.10
N GLN A 178 6.18 6.23 8.34
CA GLN A 178 4.90 6.87 8.65
C GLN A 178 4.99 8.41 8.59
N ILE A 179 6.20 8.96 8.68
CA ILE A 179 6.41 10.41 8.63
C ILE A 179 6.41 10.89 7.18
N THR A 180 7.23 10.30 6.33
CA THR A 180 7.32 10.68 4.91
C THR A 180 6.22 10.06 4.06
N LYS A 181 5.42 9.16 4.62
CA LYS A 181 4.30 8.47 3.97
C LYS A 181 4.73 7.72 2.70
N GLN A 182 5.84 6.99 2.78
CA GLN A 182 6.36 6.22 1.65
C GLN A 182 6.78 4.81 2.04
N VAL A 183 6.73 3.91 1.07
CA VAL A 183 7.21 2.54 1.24
C VAL A 183 8.74 2.55 1.22
N VAL A 184 9.36 2.03 2.28
CA VAL A 184 10.82 1.96 2.44
C VAL A 184 11.36 0.64 1.91
N HIS A 185 10.69 -0.47 2.21
CA HIS A 185 11.13 -1.80 1.79
C HIS A 185 9.98 -2.76 1.60
N ILE A 186 10.14 -3.70 0.65
CA ILE A 186 9.19 -4.78 0.39
C ILE A 186 9.96 -6.07 0.19
N TYR A 187 9.56 -7.13 0.89
CA TYR A 187 10.08 -8.46 0.65
C TYR A 187 8.98 -9.51 0.51
N GLU A 188 9.29 -10.64 -0.11
CA GLU A 188 8.36 -11.74 -0.26
C GLU A 188 8.28 -12.57 1.04
N GLY A 189 7.08 -12.98 1.38
CA GLY A 189 6.80 -13.80 2.57
C GLY A 189 6.38 -12.98 3.78
N LYS A 190 6.13 -13.72 4.86
CA LYS A 190 5.78 -13.22 6.21
C LYS A 190 6.65 -13.90 7.26
N THR A 191 7.97 -13.80 7.08
CA THR A 191 8.95 -14.47 7.94
C THR A 191 9.88 -13.45 8.58
N ALA A 192 10.49 -13.86 9.70
CA ALA A 192 11.47 -13.03 10.39
C ALA A 192 12.69 -12.74 9.52
N ASP A 193 13.11 -13.67 8.65
CA ASP A 193 14.35 -13.55 7.87
C ASP A 193 14.36 -12.34 6.95
N GLY A 194 13.25 -12.05 6.27
CA GLY A 194 13.12 -10.86 5.43
C GLY A 194 13.27 -9.57 6.22
N LEU A 195 12.68 -9.49 7.42
CA LEU A 195 12.79 -8.35 8.31
C LEU A 195 14.20 -8.22 8.90
N VAL A 196 14.83 -9.34 9.26
CA VAL A 196 16.23 -9.40 9.72
C VAL A 196 17.17 -8.87 8.63
N ASN A 197 16.99 -9.31 7.38
CA ASN A 197 17.79 -8.85 6.25
C ASN A 197 17.62 -7.34 6.02
N PHE A 198 16.40 -6.82 6.14
CA PHE A 198 16.18 -5.38 6.08
C PHE A 198 16.95 -4.64 7.18
N PHE A 199 16.80 -5.04 8.47
CA PHE A 199 17.50 -4.38 9.57
C PHE A 199 19.03 -4.49 9.46
N LYS A 200 19.55 -5.60 8.97
CA LYS A 200 21.00 -5.76 8.71
C LYS A 200 21.48 -4.87 7.55
N SER A 201 20.60 -4.52 6.60
CA SER A 201 20.94 -3.60 5.50
C SER A 201 21.01 -2.14 5.90
N LEU A 202 20.57 -1.81 7.12
CA LEU A 202 20.66 -0.46 7.70
C LEU A 202 22.01 -0.27 8.39
N THR A 203 22.55 0.95 8.34
CA THR A 203 23.72 1.33 9.18
C THR A 203 23.33 1.36 10.65
N THR A 204 24.30 1.45 11.53
CA THR A 204 24.04 1.56 12.97
C THR A 204 23.29 2.84 13.30
N GLU A 205 23.64 3.96 12.65
CA GLU A 205 22.94 5.25 12.82
C GLU A 205 21.49 5.15 12.35
N GLN A 206 21.24 4.53 11.19
CA GLN A 206 19.90 4.31 10.67
C GLN A 206 19.06 3.44 11.59
N ARG A 207 19.62 2.38 12.17
CA ARG A 207 18.90 1.56 13.17
C ARG A 207 18.61 2.35 14.44
N ASN A 208 19.57 3.13 14.94
CA ASN A 208 19.40 3.91 16.16
C ASN A 208 18.44 5.11 16.00
N SER A 209 18.21 5.57 14.77
CA SER A 209 17.22 6.63 14.49
C SER A 209 15.77 6.14 14.64
N ILE A 210 15.51 4.84 14.46
CA ILE A 210 14.17 4.27 14.58
C ILE A 210 13.78 4.21 16.06
N LYS A 211 12.71 4.94 16.42
CA LYS A 211 12.22 5.04 17.80
C LYS A 211 10.91 4.26 18.02
N ILE A 212 10.09 4.16 16.99
CA ILE A 212 8.77 3.52 17.07
C ILE A 212 8.59 2.59 15.88
N VAL A 213 8.13 1.39 16.18
CA VAL A 213 7.73 0.39 15.18
C VAL A 213 6.29 0.00 15.43
N THR A 214 5.41 0.12 14.43
CA THR A 214 4.03 -0.31 14.53
C THR A 214 3.79 -1.59 13.70
N GLY A 215 2.87 -2.44 14.16
CA GLY A 215 2.51 -3.67 13.44
C GLY A 215 1.28 -4.37 14.03
N ASP A 216 0.84 -5.47 13.40
CA ASP A 216 -0.33 -6.26 13.83
C ASP A 216 -0.14 -7.04 15.14
N GLY A 217 1.03 -6.98 15.73
CA GLY A 217 1.40 -7.69 16.96
C GLY A 217 1.72 -9.17 16.71
N ALA A 218 2.15 -9.57 15.53
CA ALA A 218 2.75 -10.86 15.29
C ALA A 218 4.01 -11.03 16.16
N LYS A 219 4.11 -12.17 16.87
CA LYS A 219 5.23 -12.40 17.80
C LYS A 219 6.60 -12.32 17.12
N TRP A 220 6.71 -12.80 15.89
CA TRP A 220 7.96 -12.79 15.17
C TRP A 220 8.43 -11.36 14.83
N ILE A 221 7.51 -10.42 14.52
CA ILE A 221 7.84 -8.99 14.31
C ILE A 221 8.37 -8.40 15.62
N ALA A 222 7.60 -8.53 16.70
CA ALA A 222 7.98 -7.98 18.00
C ALA A 222 9.34 -8.50 18.50
N ASN A 223 9.61 -9.79 18.34
CA ASN A 223 10.89 -10.41 18.73
C ASN A 223 12.05 -9.91 17.86
N THR A 224 11.82 -9.78 16.56
CA THR A 224 12.85 -9.25 15.63
C THR A 224 13.16 -7.79 15.93
N VAL A 225 12.13 -6.96 16.16
CA VAL A 225 12.29 -5.55 16.57
C VAL A 225 13.11 -5.46 17.85
N LYS A 226 12.74 -6.20 18.89
CA LYS A 226 13.47 -6.20 20.18
C LYS A 226 14.94 -6.59 20.03
N LYS A 227 15.26 -7.52 19.12
CA LYS A 227 16.62 -8.02 18.90
C LYS A 227 17.49 -7.04 18.09
N TYR A 228 16.95 -6.41 17.06
CA TYR A 228 17.71 -5.63 16.08
C TYR A 228 17.57 -4.12 16.25
N LEU A 229 16.54 -3.65 16.94
CA LEU A 229 16.25 -2.25 17.24
C LEU A 229 16.02 -2.06 18.75
N PRO A 230 17.07 -2.23 19.60
CA PRO A 230 16.92 -2.20 21.07
C PRO A 230 16.42 -0.84 21.60
N ASN A 231 16.62 0.24 20.83
CA ASN A 231 16.19 1.60 21.17
C ASN A 231 14.79 1.96 20.66
N ALA A 232 14.10 1.01 20.01
CA ALA A 232 12.77 1.24 19.44
C ALA A 232 11.67 0.58 20.28
N GLU A 233 10.59 1.32 20.50
CA GLU A 233 9.38 0.79 21.14
C GLU A 233 8.45 0.19 20.10
N PHE A 234 7.98 -1.05 20.38
CA PHE A 234 7.00 -1.70 19.54
C PHE A 234 5.59 -1.35 19.98
N CYS A 235 4.78 -0.86 19.06
CA CYS A 235 3.39 -0.47 19.24
C CYS A 235 2.49 -1.41 18.44
N ILE A 236 1.51 -2.06 19.12
CA ILE A 236 0.55 -2.91 18.43
C ILE A 236 -0.58 -2.06 17.86
N ASP A 237 -1.05 -2.40 16.67
CA ASP A 237 -2.20 -1.73 16.09
C ASP A 237 -3.47 -1.94 16.94
N ALA A 238 -4.06 -0.82 17.38
CA ALA A 238 -5.28 -0.81 18.18
C ALA A 238 -6.46 -1.48 17.46
N PHE A 239 -6.53 -1.36 16.12
CA PHE A 239 -7.57 -1.99 15.31
C PHE A 239 -7.56 -3.52 15.49
N HIS A 240 -6.40 -4.14 15.40
CA HIS A 240 -6.26 -5.59 15.58
C HIS A 240 -6.56 -6.07 17.03
N VAL A 241 -6.38 -5.18 18.02
CA VAL A 241 -6.80 -5.50 19.39
C VAL A 241 -8.32 -5.55 19.48
N VAL A 242 -9.01 -4.57 18.88
CA VAL A 242 -10.49 -4.51 18.83
C VAL A 242 -11.06 -5.68 18.01
N GLU A 243 -10.48 -5.98 16.85
CA GLU A 243 -10.89 -7.11 15.99
C GLU A 243 -10.91 -8.43 16.75
N ARG A 244 -9.86 -8.72 17.52
CA ARG A 244 -9.80 -9.94 18.35
C ARG A 244 -10.85 -9.98 19.45
N VAL A 245 -11.26 -8.83 19.97
CA VAL A 245 -12.38 -8.76 20.94
C VAL A 245 -13.70 -9.07 20.25
N VAL A 246 -13.90 -8.55 19.03
CA VAL A 246 -15.10 -8.84 18.23
C VAL A 246 -15.18 -10.32 17.85
N GLU A 247 -14.05 -10.96 17.52
CA GLU A 247 -13.98 -12.42 17.29
C GLU A 247 -14.38 -13.20 18.54
N ALA A 248 -13.81 -12.89 19.72
CA ALA A 248 -14.17 -13.54 20.97
C ALA A 248 -15.66 -13.32 21.35
N MET A 249 -16.21 -12.15 21.02
CA MET A 249 -17.64 -11.87 21.14
C MET A 249 -18.50 -12.77 20.24
N ASP A 250 -18.10 -12.97 18.98
CA ASP A 250 -18.86 -13.82 18.05
C ASP A 250 -18.79 -15.30 18.45
N GLU A 251 -17.65 -15.75 18.98
CA GLU A 251 -17.53 -17.10 19.57
C GLU A 251 -18.49 -17.25 20.75
N LEU A 252 -18.48 -16.32 21.71
CA LEU A 252 -19.38 -16.37 22.86
C LEU A 252 -20.86 -16.32 22.43
N ARG A 253 -21.19 -15.47 21.44
CA ARG A 253 -22.54 -15.41 20.89
C ARG A 253 -22.98 -16.75 20.30
N LYS A 254 -22.08 -17.43 19.57
CA LYS A 254 -22.33 -18.77 19.01
C LYS A 254 -22.58 -19.81 20.10
N ASP A 255 -21.83 -19.74 21.19
CA ASP A 255 -22.02 -20.67 22.32
C ASP A 255 -23.37 -20.44 23.03
N VAL A 256 -23.71 -19.19 23.34
CA VAL A 256 -25.03 -18.83 23.88
C VAL A 256 -26.15 -19.25 22.92
N TRP A 257 -25.94 -19.09 21.62
CA TRP A 257 -26.92 -19.54 20.63
C TRP A 257 -27.09 -21.08 20.63
N LYS A 258 -26.00 -21.84 20.76
CA LYS A 258 -26.07 -23.32 20.87
C LYS A 258 -26.85 -23.77 22.10
N ASP A 259 -26.57 -23.15 23.26
CA ASP A 259 -27.30 -23.45 24.50
C ASP A 259 -28.80 -23.19 24.34
N LEU A 260 -29.18 -22.06 23.75
CA LEU A 260 -30.58 -21.73 23.51
C LEU A 260 -31.23 -22.63 22.43
N LYS A 261 -30.45 -23.11 21.44
CA LYS A 261 -30.91 -24.08 20.46
C LYS A 261 -31.23 -25.40 21.09
N HIS A 262 -30.39 -25.93 21.97
CA HIS A 262 -30.68 -27.16 22.75
C HIS A 262 -31.94 -27.02 23.56
N PHE A 263 -32.15 -25.87 24.20
CA PHE A 263 -33.39 -25.59 24.93
C PHE A 263 -34.63 -25.61 24.02
N ARG A 264 -34.55 -25.03 22.83
CA ARG A 264 -35.63 -25.03 21.83
C ARG A 264 -35.97 -26.43 21.31
N ASP A 265 -34.96 -27.24 21.06
CA ASP A 265 -35.09 -28.54 20.41
C ASP A 265 -35.36 -29.66 21.40
N SER A 266 -35.25 -29.39 22.73
CA SER A 266 -35.66 -30.31 23.79
C SER A 266 -37.19 -30.51 23.74
N LYS A 267 -37.62 -31.78 23.74
CA LYS A 267 -39.05 -32.12 23.74
C LYS A 267 -39.72 -31.60 25.03
N PRO A 268 -40.94 -31.02 24.94
CA PRO A 268 -41.72 -30.73 26.15
C PRO A 268 -42.01 -32.02 26.91
N GLU A 269 -41.97 -31.96 28.24
CA GLU A 269 -42.38 -33.07 29.11
C GLU A 269 -43.79 -33.48 28.71
N LYS A 270 -44.02 -34.78 28.67
CA LYS A 270 -45.34 -35.39 28.33
C LYS A 270 -46.40 -34.81 29.30
N GLY A 271 -47.32 -33.98 28.78
CA GLY A 271 -48.44 -33.43 29.55
C GLY A 271 -48.71 -31.92 29.38
N SER A 272 -47.81 -31.12 28.81
CA SER A 272 -48.01 -29.70 28.62
C SER A 272 -48.39 -29.39 27.19
N HIS A 273 -49.68 -29.19 26.92
CA HIS A 273 -50.22 -28.80 25.57
C HIS A 273 -50.00 -27.33 25.22
N GLN A 274 -49.54 -26.46 26.11
CA GLN A 274 -49.25 -25.05 25.84
C GLN A 274 -47.84 -24.70 26.27
N LYS A 275 -47.00 -24.25 25.33
CA LYS A 275 -45.75 -23.58 25.68
C LYS A 275 -46.10 -22.35 26.52
N SER A 276 -45.56 -22.25 27.74
CA SER A 276 -45.80 -21.11 28.62
C SER A 276 -45.42 -19.81 27.93
N LYS A 277 -46.03 -18.69 28.29
CA LYS A 277 -45.72 -17.34 27.77
C LYS A 277 -44.20 -17.08 27.87
N GLU A 278 -43.58 -17.51 28.94
CA GLU A 278 -42.14 -17.40 29.20
C GLU A 278 -41.29 -18.18 28.17
N THR A 279 -41.76 -19.38 27.77
CA THR A 279 -41.08 -20.18 26.73
C THR A 279 -41.14 -19.54 25.37
N LYS A 280 -42.27 -18.92 24.99
CA LYS A 280 -42.42 -18.15 23.73
C LYS A 280 -41.50 -16.95 23.71
N GLU A 281 -41.46 -16.16 24.78
CA GLU A 281 -40.55 -15.04 24.92
C GLU A 281 -39.06 -15.42 24.83
N LYS A 282 -38.67 -16.53 25.44
CA LYS A 282 -37.29 -17.08 25.34
C LYS A 282 -36.95 -17.45 23.89
N LEU A 283 -37.90 -18.03 23.14
CA LEU A 283 -37.71 -18.42 21.74
C LEU A 283 -37.60 -17.18 20.81
N GLU A 284 -38.39 -16.14 21.03
CA GLU A 284 -38.31 -14.89 20.30
C GLU A 284 -36.96 -14.19 20.52
N ARG A 285 -36.48 -14.14 21.77
CA ARG A 285 -35.15 -13.62 22.12
C ARG A 285 -34.03 -14.43 21.47
N TYR A 286 -34.15 -15.76 21.39
CA TYR A 286 -33.25 -16.62 20.65
C TYR A 286 -33.10 -16.19 19.19
N ASP A 287 -34.23 -15.98 18.50
CA ASP A 287 -34.20 -15.57 17.09
C ASP A 287 -33.60 -14.16 16.91
N ARG A 288 -33.81 -13.26 17.87
CA ARG A 288 -33.20 -11.93 17.86
C ARG A 288 -31.68 -11.98 18.06
N ILE A 289 -31.16 -12.82 18.95
CA ILE A 289 -29.70 -13.04 19.11
C ILE A 289 -29.10 -13.58 17.82
N LYS A 290 -29.79 -14.51 17.15
CA LYS A 290 -29.34 -15.08 15.87
C LYS A 290 -29.30 -14.02 14.76
N LYS A 291 -30.40 -13.25 14.59
CA LYS A 291 -30.57 -12.30 13.49
C LYS A 291 -29.81 -11.00 13.70
N LEU A 292 -29.91 -10.42 14.89
CA LEU A 292 -29.36 -9.09 15.18
C LEU A 292 -27.98 -9.16 15.87
N GLY A 293 -27.75 -10.15 16.74
CA GLY A 293 -26.53 -10.22 17.55
C GLY A 293 -25.24 -10.24 16.72
N LYS A 294 -25.22 -10.97 15.58
CA LYS A 294 -24.05 -11.03 14.70
C LYS A 294 -23.61 -9.66 14.19
N TYR A 295 -24.57 -8.79 13.85
CA TYR A 295 -24.31 -7.50 13.24
C TYR A 295 -24.29 -6.33 14.22
N SER A 296 -24.77 -6.53 15.47
CA SER A 296 -24.85 -5.46 16.48
C SER A 296 -23.67 -5.48 17.43
N LEU A 297 -23.30 -6.67 17.93
CA LEU A 297 -22.32 -6.81 19.01
C LEU A 297 -20.90 -6.38 18.63
N GLY A 298 -20.52 -6.53 17.36
CA GLY A 298 -19.21 -6.12 16.84
C GLY A 298 -19.10 -4.66 16.45
N LYS A 299 -20.24 -3.97 16.21
CA LYS A 299 -20.25 -2.58 15.73
C LYS A 299 -19.84 -1.58 16.82
N ASN A 300 -19.42 -0.40 16.36
CA ASN A 300 -19.33 0.78 17.23
C ASN A 300 -20.75 1.24 17.61
N PRO A 301 -21.01 1.62 18.88
CA PRO A 301 -22.31 2.13 19.31
C PRO A 301 -22.85 3.27 18.42
N SER A 302 -22.00 4.18 17.96
CA SER A 302 -22.38 5.27 17.04
C SER A 302 -22.89 4.82 15.67
N ASN A 303 -22.61 3.58 15.28
CA ASN A 303 -22.98 3.02 13.97
C ASN A 303 -24.14 2.01 14.05
N LEU A 304 -24.80 1.92 15.20
CA LEU A 304 -25.95 1.05 15.42
C LEU A 304 -27.21 1.69 14.83
N THR A 305 -28.03 0.87 14.17
CA THR A 305 -29.38 1.28 13.80
C THR A 305 -30.30 1.22 15.03
N GLU A 306 -31.43 1.92 14.99
CA GLU A 306 -32.40 1.92 16.10
C GLU A 306 -32.80 0.50 16.55
N LYS A 307 -33.03 -0.40 15.59
CA LYS A 307 -33.33 -1.82 15.87
C LYS A 307 -32.19 -2.55 16.58
N GLN A 308 -30.94 -2.23 16.22
CA GLN A 308 -29.75 -2.82 16.84
C GLN A 308 -29.50 -2.24 18.23
N LEU A 309 -29.75 -0.95 18.41
CA LEU A 309 -29.66 -0.28 19.70
C LEU A 309 -30.71 -0.86 20.67
N SER A 310 -31.95 -0.95 20.25
CA SER A 310 -33.03 -1.58 21.04
C SER A 310 -32.68 -3.02 21.44
N PHE A 311 -32.07 -3.81 20.53
CA PHE A 311 -31.60 -5.16 20.86
C PHE A 311 -30.57 -5.15 22.00
N ILE A 312 -29.61 -4.23 21.96
CA ILE A 312 -28.56 -4.14 23.01
C ILE A 312 -29.16 -3.68 24.33
N GLU A 313 -30.05 -2.69 24.30
CA GLU A 313 -30.65 -2.09 25.51
C GLU A 313 -31.66 -3.00 26.20
N THR A 314 -32.38 -3.81 25.43
CA THR A 314 -33.48 -4.64 25.97
C THR A 314 -33.10 -6.12 26.06
N ASP A 315 -32.77 -6.76 24.94
CA ASP A 315 -32.59 -8.21 24.87
C ASP A 315 -31.29 -8.67 25.54
N LEU A 316 -30.21 -7.88 25.44
CA LEU A 316 -28.91 -8.28 25.97
C LEU A 316 -28.93 -8.36 27.49
N LYS A 317 -29.83 -7.63 28.18
CA LYS A 317 -30.02 -7.71 29.65
C LYS A 317 -30.44 -9.10 30.13
N PHE A 318 -31.12 -9.85 29.28
CA PHE A 318 -31.51 -11.22 29.57
C PHE A 318 -30.40 -12.26 29.34
N HIS A 319 -29.25 -11.80 28.82
CA HIS A 319 -28.08 -12.64 28.60
C HIS A 319 -26.83 -12.06 29.29
N PRO A 320 -26.71 -12.23 30.62
CA PRO A 320 -25.65 -11.57 31.40
C PRO A 320 -24.23 -11.87 30.92
N LYS A 321 -23.98 -13.06 30.33
CA LYS A 321 -22.68 -13.41 29.76
C LYS A 321 -22.37 -12.51 28.54
N LEU A 322 -23.32 -12.33 27.63
CA LEU A 322 -23.16 -11.48 26.43
C LEU A 322 -23.11 -10.00 26.80
N LEU A 323 -23.94 -9.53 27.73
CA LEU A 323 -23.92 -8.15 28.21
C LEU A 323 -22.55 -7.79 28.77
N ARG A 324 -22.01 -8.59 29.69
CA ARG A 324 -20.68 -8.36 30.27
C ARG A 324 -19.58 -8.34 29.21
N ALA A 325 -19.66 -9.24 28.23
CA ALA A 325 -18.70 -9.27 27.14
C ALA A 325 -18.78 -8.02 26.25
N TYR A 326 -20.01 -7.54 25.96
CA TYR A 326 -20.24 -6.30 25.22
C TYR A 326 -19.69 -5.08 25.98
N GLU A 327 -19.98 -4.96 27.27
CA GLU A 327 -19.42 -3.90 28.11
C GLU A 327 -17.89 -3.94 28.15
N MET A 328 -17.30 -5.13 28.24
CA MET A 328 -15.84 -5.31 28.21
C MET A 328 -15.23 -4.87 26.87
N LYS A 329 -15.92 -5.13 25.74
CA LYS A 329 -15.50 -4.68 24.42
C LYS A 329 -15.51 -3.15 24.32
N GLU A 330 -16.61 -2.50 24.74
CA GLU A 330 -16.71 -1.04 24.66
C GLU A 330 -15.70 -0.35 25.60
N LEU A 331 -15.50 -0.89 26.79
CA LEU A 331 -14.50 -0.38 27.71
C LEU A 331 -13.07 -0.49 27.16
N LEU A 332 -12.73 -1.61 26.48
CA LEU A 332 -11.42 -1.73 25.86
C LEU A 332 -11.26 -0.72 24.72
N ARG A 333 -12.31 -0.53 23.91
CA ARG A 333 -12.32 0.51 22.88
C ARG A 333 -12.06 1.90 23.48
N ASN A 334 -12.76 2.23 24.56
CA ASN A 334 -12.57 3.50 25.26
C ASN A 334 -11.13 3.65 25.80
N ILE A 335 -10.55 2.60 26.39
CA ILE A 335 -9.16 2.61 26.87
C ILE A 335 -8.18 2.94 25.72
N LEU A 336 -8.39 2.33 24.54
CA LEU A 336 -7.52 2.55 23.38
C LEU A 336 -7.60 4.00 22.82
N HIS A 337 -8.65 4.75 23.17
CA HIS A 337 -8.83 6.15 22.77
C HIS A 337 -8.43 7.16 23.86
N LEU A 338 -7.97 6.69 25.03
CA LEU A 338 -7.47 7.57 26.08
C LEU A 338 -6.20 8.29 25.62
N LYS A 339 -6.04 9.53 26.07
CA LYS A 339 -4.83 10.32 25.82
C LYS A 339 -3.77 10.14 26.92
N ASP A 340 -4.22 9.76 28.12
CA ASP A 340 -3.34 9.53 29.28
C ASP A 340 -2.93 8.04 29.37
N PRO A 341 -1.66 7.71 29.12
CA PRO A 341 -1.15 6.34 29.23
C PRO A 341 -1.23 5.77 30.64
N GLY A 342 -1.07 6.62 31.67
CA GLY A 342 -1.17 6.20 33.08
C GLY A 342 -2.58 5.72 33.44
N GLN A 343 -3.59 6.50 33.09
CA GLN A 343 -4.99 6.12 33.26
C GLN A 343 -5.32 4.85 32.45
N ALA A 344 -4.87 4.77 31.20
CA ALA A 344 -5.06 3.61 30.36
C ALA A 344 -4.44 2.35 30.99
N GLU A 345 -3.26 2.46 31.57
CA GLU A 345 -2.55 1.35 32.23
C GLU A 345 -3.35 0.80 33.40
N ILE A 346 -3.82 1.67 34.30
CA ILE A 346 -4.64 1.29 35.46
C ILE A 346 -5.94 0.61 35.01
N MET A 347 -6.64 1.22 34.05
CA MET A 347 -7.89 0.68 33.54
C MET A 347 -7.70 -0.67 32.85
N LEU A 348 -6.65 -0.84 32.06
CA LEU A 348 -6.36 -2.07 31.35
C LEU A 348 -5.96 -3.21 32.31
N LYS A 349 -5.17 -2.94 33.37
CA LYS A 349 -4.84 -3.88 34.44
C LYS A 349 -6.10 -4.39 35.14
N ASN A 350 -6.99 -3.47 35.58
CA ASN A 350 -8.24 -3.82 36.20
C ASN A 350 -9.14 -4.67 35.32
N ARG A 351 -9.16 -4.42 34.01
CA ARG A 351 -9.95 -5.21 33.05
C ARG A 351 -9.37 -6.59 32.81
N CYS A 352 -8.07 -6.72 32.69
CA CYS A 352 -7.41 -8.03 32.62
C CYS A 352 -7.72 -8.89 33.83
N PHE A 353 -7.75 -8.32 35.04
CA PHE A 353 -8.14 -9.01 36.26
C PHE A 353 -9.60 -9.48 36.22
N ARG A 354 -10.54 -8.59 35.89
CA ARG A 354 -11.98 -8.94 35.80
C ARG A 354 -12.26 -10.02 34.74
N ALA A 355 -11.59 -9.97 33.60
CA ALA A 355 -11.76 -10.94 32.54
C ALA A 355 -11.24 -12.34 32.87
N SER A 356 -10.22 -12.44 33.70
CA SER A 356 -9.72 -13.78 34.17
C SER A 356 -10.75 -14.55 34.99
N HIS A 357 -11.73 -13.85 35.59
CA HIS A 357 -12.83 -14.41 36.38
C HIS A 357 -14.13 -14.61 35.56
N MET A 358 -14.13 -14.32 34.27
CA MET A 358 -15.30 -14.57 33.41
C MET A 358 -15.48 -16.07 33.16
N ARG A 359 -16.74 -16.53 33.13
CA ARG A 359 -17.11 -17.92 32.78
C ARG A 359 -17.10 -18.17 31.24
N SER A 360 -16.24 -17.48 30.48
CA SER A 360 -16.12 -17.60 29.01
C SER A 360 -14.68 -17.91 28.66
N GLU A 361 -14.41 -19.03 28.03
CA GLU A 361 -13.06 -19.43 27.64
C GLU A 361 -12.50 -18.54 26.52
N SER A 362 -13.36 -18.11 25.59
CA SER A 362 -12.95 -17.17 24.55
C SER A 362 -12.42 -15.84 25.11
N PHE A 363 -13.11 -15.28 26.12
CA PHE A 363 -12.67 -14.07 26.82
C PHE A 363 -11.45 -14.29 27.73
N LYS A 364 -11.35 -15.40 28.44
CA LYS A 364 -10.13 -15.73 29.21
C LYS A 364 -8.91 -15.79 28.30
N THR A 365 -9.04 -16.48 27.17
CA THR A 365 -7.97 -16.62 26.17
C THR A 365 -7.60 -15.25 25.55
N LEU A 366 -8.60 -14.43 25.20
CA LEU A 366 -8.40 -13.06 24.71
C LEU A 366 -7.57 -12.23 25.70
N TYR A 367 -7.98 -12.21 26.97
CA TYR A 367 -7.30 -11.36 27.95
C TYR A 367 -5.93 -11.90 28.37
N LYS A 368 -5.67 -13.22 28.29
CA LYS A 368 -4.30 -13.76 28.38
C LYS A 368 -3.42 -13.18 27.25
N LYS A 369 -3.94 -13.10 26.01
CA LYS A 369 -3.25 -12.49 24.87
C LYS A 369 -3.04 -10.98 25.06
N ILE A 370 -4.04 -10.23 25.54
CA ILE A 370 -3.93 -8.81 25.85
C ILE A 370 -2.87 -8.59 26.95
N LYS A 371 -2.89 -9.36 28.02
CA LYS A 371 -1.91 -9.28 29.10
C LYS A 371 -0.48 -9.53 28.60
N SER A 372 -0.28 -10.49 27.70
CA SER A 372 1.05 -10.77 27.12
C SER A 372 1.57 -9.64 26.21
N ARG A 373 0.71 -8.72 25.79
CA ARG A 373 1.01 -7.58 24.90
C ARG A 373 0.75 -6.23 25.59
N PHE A 374 0.63 -6.25 26.89
CA PHE A 374 0.24 -5.10 27.70
C PHE A 374 1.07 -3.85 27.42
N ILE A 375 2.40 -3.97 27.47
CA ILE A 375 3.33 -2.86 27.22
C ILE A 375 3.14 -2.30 25.80
N GLN A 376 3.00 -3.18 24.80
CA GLN A 376 2.83 -2.78 23.41
C GLN A 376 1.55 -2.00 23.17
N ILE A 377 0.45 -2.35 23.87
CA ILE A 377 -0.83 -1.62 23.82
C ILE A 377 -0.68 -0.25 24.49
N ILE A 378 -0.04 -0.20 25.65
CA ILE A 378 0.20 1.08 26.35
C ILE A 378 1.12 2.00 25.53
N ASN A 379 2.14 1.45 24.86
CA ASN A 379 2.98 2.22 23.96
C ASN A 379 2.18 2.84 22.81
N THR A 380 1.22 2.11 22.23
CA THR A 380 0.34 2.66 21.18
C THR A 380 -0.41 3.91 21.67
N ILE A 381 -0.94 3.87 22.88
CA ILE A 381 -1.64 4.99 23.51
C ILE A 381 -0.65 6.13 23.83
N ARG A 382 0.51 5.79 24.39
CA ARG A 382 1.56 6.75 24.77
C ARG A 382 2.06 7.57 23.59
N TYR A 383 2.30 6.93 22.45
CA TYR A 383 2.86 7.59 21.27
C TYR A 383 1.78 8.08 20.29
N GLY A 384 0.51 7.75 20.52
CA GLY A 384 -0.60 8.15 19.66
C GLY A 384 -0.47 7.68 18.21
N VAL A 385 0.21 6.54 17.98
CA VAL A 385 0.47 5.99 16.64
C VAL A 385 -0.62 5.03 16.21
N SER A 386 -0.88 4.98 14.91
CA SER A 386 -1.83 4.04 14.31
C SER A 386 -1.26 3.41 13.04
N ASN A 387 -1.83 2.29 12.63
CA ASN A 387 -1.49 1.63 11.36
C ASN A 387 -2.38 2.07 10.19
N ALA A 388 -3.22 3.10 10.35
CA ALA A 388 -4.15 3.56 9.32
C ALA A 388 -3.46 3.84 7.97
N LEU A 389 -2.23 4.37 7.99
CA LEU A 389 -1.47 4.63 6.78
C LEU A 389 -1.08 3.34 6.06
N ILE A 390 -0.58 2.33 6.78
CA ILE A 390 -0.18 1.05 6.16
C ILE A 390 -1.40 0.27 5.68
N GLU A 391 -2.53 0.37 6.39
CA GLU A 391 -3.81 -0.18 5.93
C GLU A 391 -4.25 0.47 4.61
N SER A 392 -4.13 1.79 4.50
CA SER A 392 -4.37 2.51 3.23
C SER A 392 -3.47 1.99 2.10
N PHE A 393 -2.19 1.76 2.37
CA PHE A 393 -1.26 1.18 1.39
C PHE A 393 -1.63 -0.25 1.03
N ASN A 394 -1.99 -1.08 2.00
CA ASN A 394 -2.47 -2.43 1.75
C ASN A 394 -3.72 -2.46 0.85
N ASN A 395 -4.62 -1.51 1.01
CA ASN A 395 -5.79 -1.36 0.14
C ASN A 395 -5.38 -0.97 -1.29
N LYS A 396 -4.42 -0.05 -1.46
CA LYS A 396 -3.84 0.28 -2.77
C LYS A 396 -3.15 -0.94 -3.40
N ILE A 397 -2.36 -1.69 -2.63
CA ILE A 397 -1.68 -2.92 -3.10
C ILE A 397 -2.71 -3.97 -3.56
N LYS A 398 -3.74 -4.21 -2.75
CA LYS A 398 -4.84 -5.13 -3.12
C LYS A 398 -5.53 -4.69 -4.41
N LEU A 399 -5.72 -3.38 -4.61
CA LEU A 399 -6.29 -2.83 -5.83
C LEU A 399 -5.37 -3.05 -7.05
N LEU A 400 -4.05 -2.81 -6.92
CA LEU A 400 -3.07 -3.09 -7.97
C LEU A 400 -3.10 -4.56 -8.38
N VAL A 401 -3.11 -5.48 -7.40
CA VAL A 401 -3.17 -6.92 -7.65
C VAL A 401 -4.48 -7.31 -8.37
N ARG A 402 -5.62 -6.77 -7.97
CA ARG A 402 -6.92 -7.03 -8.59
C ARG A 402 -6.97 -6.54 -10.04
N LYS A 403 -6.53 -5.30 -10.30
CA LYS A 403 -6.50 -4.70 -11.64
C LYS A 403 -5.61 -5.49 -12.61
N ALA A 404 -4.51 -6.05 -12.11
CA ALA A 404 -3.56 -6.82 -12.92
C ALA A 404 -3.96 -8.30 -13.08
N TYR A 405 -5.06 -8.76 -12.46
CA TYR A 405 -5.43 -10.18 -12.37
C TYR A 405 -4.31 -11.05 -11.78
N GLY A 406 -3.46 -10.45 -10.94
CA GLY A 406 -2.28 -11.07 -10.32
C GLY A 406 -0.96 -10.72 -11.01
N PHE A 407 0.13 -11.09 -10.36
CA PHE A 407 1.48 -10.86 -10.86
C PHE A 407 2.26 -12.18 -10.96
N ARG A 408 2.89 -12.42 -12.12
CA ARG A 408 3.86 -13.51 -12.30
C ARG A 408 5.24 -13.14 -11.79
N ASN A 409 5.65 -11.90 -12.04
CA ASN A 409 6.93 -11.33 -11.60
C ASN A 409 6.69 -10.37 -10.46
N LEU A 410 7.30 -10.66 -9.30
CA LEU A 410 7.14 -9.88 -8.07
C LEU A 410 7.83 -8.51 -8.17
N ASP A 411 8.95 -8.38 -8.92
CA ASP A 411 9.64 -7.11 -9.04
C ASP A 411 8.79 -6.07 -9.77
N ASN A 412 8.01 -6.50 -10.76
CA ASN A 412 7.03 -5.61 -11.39
C ASN A 412 5.95 -5.11 -10.40
N LEU A 413 5.53 -5.95 -9.45
CA LEU A 413 4.59 -5.52 -8.39
C LEU A 413 5.28 -4.56 -7.45
N LYS A 414 6.51 -4.85 -7.01
CA LYS A 414 7.28 -3.97 -6.13
C LYS A 414 7.49 -2.59 -6.76
N ASP A 415 7.89 -2.52 -8.04
CA ASP A 415 8.07 -1.26 -8.75
C ASP A 415 6.78 -0.43 -8.81
N LEU A 416 5.64 -1.08 -9.06
CA LEU A 416 4.33 -0.42 -9.02
C LEU A 416 3.96 0.06 -7.61
N ILE A 417 4.22 -0.73 -6.57
CA ILE A 417 3.97 -0.33 -5.18
C ILE A 417 4.83 0.86 -4.82
N TYR A 418 6.14 0.81 -5.10
CA TYR A 418 7.04 1.92 -4.81
C TYR A 418 6.63 3.21 -5.52
N LEU A 419 6.15 3.11 -6.75
CA LEU A 419 5.70 4.27 -7.51
C LEU A 419 4.35 4.78 -7.00
N THR A 420 3.37 3.90 -6.76
CA THR A 420 1.98 4.27 -6.42
C THR A 420 1.82 4.67 -4.94
N CYS A 421 2.60 4.05 -4.05
CA CYS A 421 2.55 4.27 -2.60
C CYS A 421 3.68 5.21 -2.14
N SER A 422 3.94 6.27 -2.88
CA SER A 422 4.98 7.25 -2.59
C SER A 422 4.53 8.64 -3.04
N PRO A 423 4.91 9.71 -2.33
CA PRO A 423 4.76 11.08 -2.80
C PRO A 423 5.43 11.33 -4.16
N SER A 424 6.45 10.53 -4.50
CA SER A 424 7.13 10.62 -5.80
C SER A 424 6.23 10.34 -6.99
N PHE A 425 5.04 9.74 -6.77
CA PHE A 425 4.08 9.52 -7.85
C PHE A 425 3.64 10.82 -8.54
N GLU A 426 3.56 11.92 -7.79
CA GLU A 426 3.26 13.25 -8.34
C GLU A 426 4.31 13.74 -9.36
N LYS A 427 5.51 13.13 -9.33
CA LYS A 427 6.58 13.39 -10.30
C LYS A 427 6.42 12.62 -11.62
N VAL A 428 5.43 11.73 -11.73
CA VAL A 428 5.04 11.11 -12.99
C VAL A 428 4.27 12.15 -13.80
N ILE A 429 5.00 12.84 -14.66
CA ILE A 429 4.48 13.99 -15.40
C ILE A 429 3.53 13.51 -16.49
N LEU A 430 2.29 13.94 -16.42
CA LEU A 430 1.31 13.73 -17.49
C LEU A 430 1.66 14.57 -18.71
N PRO A 431 1.36 14.10 -19.95
CA PRO A 431 1.68 14.84 -21.17
C PRO A 431 1.18 16.28 -21.19
N TYR A 432 -0.03 16.53 -20.67
CA TYR A 432 -0.63 17.87 -20.61
C TYR A 432 -0.06 18.75 -19.47
N GLU A 433 0.69 18.17 -18.53
CA GLU A 433 1.35 18.88 -17.42
C GLU A 433 2.84 19.13 -17.68
N PHE A 434 3.39 18.57 -18.76
CA PHE A 434 4.81 18.66 -19.07
C PHE A 434 5.33 20.11 -19.13
N GLY A 435 4.46 21.07 -19.46
CA GLY A 435 4.79 22.49 -19.43
C GLY A 435 4.64 23.17 -18.07
N LYS A 436 3.84 22.58 -17.14
CA LYS A 436 3.53 23.21 -15.84
C LYS A 436 4.56 22.92 -14.76
N VAL A 437 5.19 21.76 -14.78
CA VAL A 437 6.17 21.32 -13.75
C VAL A 437 7.43 22.19 -13.73
N PHE A 438 7.76 22.86 -14.84
CA PHE A 438 8.91 23.75 -14.90
C PHE A 438 8.62 25.21 -14.50
N THR A 439 7.36 25.54 -14.16
CA THR A 439 6.96 26.91 -13.76
C THR A 439 6.77 27.07 -12.25
N HIS A 440 6.85 25.99 -11.45
CA HIS A 440 6.65 26.02 -9.99
C HIS A 440 7.91 25.76 -9.16
N THR A 441 9.09 25.84 -9.75
CA THR A 441 10.34 25.94 -9.00
C THR A 441 10.77 27.41 -8.97
N ASN A 442 10.14 28.19 -8.10
CA ASN A 442 10.67 29.40 -7.51
C ASN A 442 10.78 29.21 -6.00
#